data_bc5e4eab522c4f7c0dba545d831640aa
#
_entry.id   bc5e4eab522c4f7c0dba545d831640aa
#
_cell.length_a   1.000
_cell.length_b   1.000
_cell.length_c   1.000
_cell.angle_alpha   90.00
_cell.angle_beta   90.00
_cell.angle_gamma   90.00
#
_symmetry.space_group_name_H-M   'P 1'
#
loop_
_entity.id
_entity.type
_entity.pdbx_description
1 polymer ?
#
loop_
_entity_poly.entity_id
_entity_poly.type
_entity_poly.pdbx_seq_one_letter_code
_entity_poly.pdbx_strand_id
1 'polypeptide(L)'
;MKIIHPSYEIWAQEKGLNGIYKQIERAGRVCYKSEKNASEDSAKPFVEKMIASDHTAMLEHGTVYLKSDSESLINRYANNRFSHVNLKDGVAYITTNLRVLAENKWLDDLQFVCDPLPLHELRITVHFTTQVGVTREFNRHRANSMAEQSTRYCNYSKEKFGGEIAVNLPDWVMKEANFSEKEDAVNAESLTKYCADIIDSKTQEQWSAFDLWLFANLACEFSYMNLIS
;
A
#
# COMPACT_ATOMS: atom_id res chain seq x y z
N MET A 1 3.16 -1.60 22.13
CA MET A 1 3.32 -0.63 21.00
C MET A 1 4.71 -0.75 20.42
N LYS A 2 4.85 -0.70 19.11
CA LYS A 2 6.13 -0.71 18.39
C LYS A 2 6.31 0.62 17.65
N ILE A 3 7.46 1.26 17.78
CA ILE A 3 7.79 2.45 16.99
C ILE A 3 8.55 2.00 15.74
N ILE A 4 8.16 2.53 14.57
CA ILE A 4 8.80 2.24 13.29
C ILE A 4 9.14 3.54 12.57
N HIS A 5 10.13 3.49 11.68
CA HIS A 5 10.50 4.64 10.86
C HIS A 5 9.68 4.72 9.57
N PRO A 6 9.40 5.94 9.06
CA PRO A 6 8.79 6.08 7.75
C PRO A 6 9.74 5.57 6.67
N SER A 7 9.18 4.90 5.67
CA SER A 7 9.96 4.38 4.55
C SER A 7 9.13 4.28 3.28
N TYR A 8 9.80 4.10 2.15
CA TYR A 8 9.15 3.79 0.89
C TYR A 8 9.96 2.75 0.11
N GLU A 9 9.27 2.02 -0.73
CA GLU A 9 9.85 1.04 -1.65
C GLU A 9 9.16 1.14 -3.01
N ILE A 10 9.91 1.16 -4.10
CA ILE A 10 9.35 1.09 -5.45
C ILE A 10 9.16 -0.38 -5.80
N TRP A 11 7.92 -0.75 -6.09
CA TRP A 11 7.55 -2.10 -6.49
C TRP A 11 7.49 -2.22 -8.00
N ALA A 12 8.52 -2.81 -8.58
CA ALA A 12 8.52 -3.15 -10.00
C ALA A 12 7.55 -4.30 -10.28
N GLN A 13 6.65 -4.13 -11.24
CA GLN A 13 5.79 -5.20 -11.71
C GLN A 13 6.63 -6.16 -12.57
N GLU A 14 6.52 -7.46 -12.29
CA GLU A 14 7.13 -8.50 -13.13
C GLU A 14 6.46 -8.55 -14.50
N LYS A 15 7.17 -9.15 -15.48
CA LYS A 15 6.69 -9.27 -16.86
C LYS A 15 5.54 -10.26 -17.01
N GLY A 16 4.74 -10.04 -18.06
CA GLY A 16 3.66 -10.94 -18.46
C GLY A 16 2.45 -10.93 -17.52
N LEU A 17 1.46 -11.77 -17.83
CA LEU A 17 0.18 -11.81 -17.11
C LEU A 17 0.35 -12.22 -15.65
N ASN A 18 1.26 -13.15 -15.36
CA ASN A 18 1.52 -13.57 -13.98
C ASN A 18 2.10 -12.43 -13.14
N GLY A 19 2.96 -11.58 -13.73
CA GLY A 19 3.49 -10.39 -13.08
C GLY A 19 2.39 -9.37 -12.73
N ILE A 20 1.41 -9.20 -13.60
CA ILE A 20 0.21 -8.37 -13.33
C ILE A 20 -0.54 -8.92 -12.11
N TYR A 21 -0.78 -10.24 -12.06
CA TYR A 21 -1.49 -10.88 -10.95
C TYR A 21 -0.73 -10.79 -9.63
N LYS A 22 0.58 -11.02 -9.63
CA LYS A 22 1.43 -10.88 -8.44
C LYS A 22 1.42 -9.44 -7.90
N GLN A 23 1.44 -8.45 -8.79
CA GLN A 23 1.38 -7.04 -8.37
C GLN A 23 0.06 -6.70 -7.69
N ILE A 24 -1.06 -7.19 -8.23
CA ILE A 24 -2.40 -7.04 -7.64
C ILE A 24 -2.47 -7.74 -6.28
N GLU A 25 -2.00 -8.99 -6.20
CA GLU A 25 -1.99 -9.74 -4.96
C GLU A 25 -1.16 -9.03 -3.90
N ARG A 26 0.04 -8.57 -4.26
CA ARG A 26 0.93 -7.84 -3.34
C ARG A 26 0.23 -6.62 -2.75
N ALA A 27 -0.41 -5.78 -3.57
CA ALA A 27 -1.16 -4.62 -3.12
C ALA A 27 -2.39 -5.00 -2.28
N GLY A 28 -3.16 -5.98 -2.73
CA GLY A 28 -4.36 -6.44 -2.01
C GLY A 28 -4.05 -7.04 -0.64
N ARG A 29 -2.93 -7.75 -0.50
CA ARG A 29 -2.53 -8.33 0.78
C ARG A 29 -2.11 -7.29 1.81
N VAL A 30 -1.57 -6.14 1.40
CA VAL A 30 -1.34 -5.01 2.30
C VAL A 30 -2.63 -4.58 2.99
N CYS A 31 -3.74 -4.46 2.26
CA CYS A 31 -5.02 -4.05 2.82
C CYS A 31 -5.50 -4.96 3.95
N TYR A 32 -5.22 -6.24 3.86
CA TYR A 32 -5.67 -7.27 4.82
C TYR A 32 -4.58 -7.74 5.78
N LYS A 33 -3.37 -7.16 5.69
CA LYS A 33 -2.18 -7.60 6.45
C LYS A 33 -1.99 -9.12 6.35
N SER A 34 -1.99 -9.62 5.12
CA SER A 34 -1.97 -11.05 4.80
C SER A 34 -0.83 -11.45 3.87
N GLU A 35 0.25 -10.69 3.88
CA GLU A 35 1.43 -10.86 3.02
C GLU A 35 2.05 -12.26 3.19
N LYS A 36 2.00 -12.80 4.42
CA LYS A 36 2.50 -14.14 4.75
C LYS A 36 1.77 -15.28 4.00
N ASN A 37 0.58 -15.00 3.44
CA ASN A 37 -0.20 -15.98 2.70
C ASN A 37 0.12 -15.97 1.20
N ALA A 38 1.04 -15.11 0.74
CA ALA A 38 1.50 -15.13 -0.64
C ALA A 38 2.38 -16.37 -0.88
N SER A 39 2.15 -17.04 -2.01
CA SER A 39 2.94 -18.17 -2.48
C SER A 39 3.13 -18.04 -4.01
N GLU A 40 3.93 -18.91 -4.59
CA GLU A 40 4.24 -18.88 -6.02
C GLU A 40 2.98 -18.96 -6.89
N ASP A 41 1.99 -19.76 -6.47
CA ASP A 41 0.76 -20.03 -7.22
C ASP A 41 -0.47 -19.28 -6.70
N SER A 42 -0.34 -18.41 -5.69
CA SER A 42 -1.50 -17.77 -5.03
C SER A 42 -2.07 -16.57 -5.80
N ALA A 43 -1.29 -15.95 -6.68
CA ALA A 43 -1.66 -14.69 -7.33
C ALA A 43 -2.88 -14.81 -8.24
N LYS A 44 -2.90 -15.83 -9.10
CA LYS A 44 -4.03 -16.05 -10.04
C LYS A 44 -5.34 -16.34 -9.32
N PRO A 45 -5.44 -17.31 -8.39
CA PRO A 45 -6.65 -17.53 -7.59
C PRO A 45 -7.10 -16.30 -6.79
N PHE A 46 -6.14 -15.50 -6.28
CA PHE A 46 -6.44 -14.26 -5.58
C PHE A 46 -7.15 -13.25 -6.49
N VAL A 47 -6.62 -13.02 -7.68
CA VAL A 47 -7.21 -12.09 -8.67
C VAL A 47 -8.58 -12.58 -9.16
N GLU A 48 -8.70 -13.87 -9.49
CA GLU A 48 -9.97 -14.48 -9.92
C GLU A 48 -11.06 -14.31 -8.85
N LYS A 49 -10.70 -14.49 -7.57
CA LYS A 49 -11.62 -14.25 -6.46
C LYS A 49 -12.03 -12.77 -6.36
N MET A 50 -11.11 -11.81 -6.57
CA MET A 50 -11.43 -10.38 -6.57
C MET A 50 -12.43 -10.04 -7.69
N ILE A 51 -12.23 -10.59 -8.90
CA ILE A 51 -13.14 -10.40 -10.02
C ILE A 51 -14.51 -11.02 -9.71
N ALA A 52 -14.54 -12.26 -9.21
CA ALA A 52 -15.80 -12.98 -8.93
C ALA A 52 -16.62 -12.35 -7.79
N SER A 53 -15.96 -11.66 -6.84
CA SER A 53 -16.62 -10.98 -5.72
C SER A 53 -16.87 -9.49 -5.95
N ASP A 54 -16.62 -8.98 -7.16
CA ASP A 54 -16.74 -7.57 -7.55
C ASP A 54 -15.88 -6.59 -6.69
N HIS A 55 -14.81 -7.11 -6.08
CA HIS A 55 -13.83 -6.32 -5.33
C HIS A 55 -12.72 -5.80 -6.26
N THR A 56 -13.11 -5.04 -7.28
CA THR A 56 -12.27 -4.65 -8.40
C THR A 56 -11.24 -3.57 -8.09
N ALA A 57 -11.37 -2.84 -6.97
CA ALA A 57 -10.47 -1.72 -6.65
C ALA A 57 -8.98 -2.12 -6.65
N MET A 58 -8.63 -3.30 -6.12
CA MET A 58 -7.25 -3.77 -6.08
C MET A 58 -6.68 -4.11 -7.47
N LEU A 59 -7.54 -4.40 -8.44
CA LEU A 59 -7.14 -4.68 -9.81
C LEU A 59 -6.49 -3.47 -10.51
N GLU A 60 -6.67 -2.25 -9.99
CA GLU A 60 -6.00 -1.04 -10.48
C GLU A 60 -4.47 -1.11 -10.35
N HIS A 61 -3.97 -1.85 -9.37
CA HIS A 61 -2.54 -2.01 -9.14
C HIS A 61 -1.84 -2.92 -10.17
N GLY A 62 -2.61 -3.68 -10.95
CA GLY A 62 -2.10 -4.46 -12.08
C GLY A 62 -2.08 -3.64 -13.34
N THR A 63 -0.93 -3.07 -13.71
CA THR A 63 -0.78 -2.33 -14.96
C THR A 63 -0.78 -3.29 -16.13
N VAL A 64 -1.60 -3.01 -17.15
CA VAL A 64 -1.72 -3.79 -18.38
C VAL A 64 -1.18 -2.97 -19.53
N TYR A 65 -0.18 -3.52 -20.22
CA TYR A 65 0.37 -2.96 -21.45
C TYR A 65 -0.11 -3.80 -22.63
N LEU A 66 -0.80 -3.16 -23.59
CA LEU A 66 -1.30 -3.81 -24.78
C LEU A 66 -0.66 -3.17 -26.01
N LYS A 67 -0.45 -4.01 -27.05
CA LYS A 67 -0.01 -3.55 -28.37
C LYS A 67 -0.93 -4.14 -29.43
N SER A 68 -1.52 -3.29 -30.27
CA SER A 68 -2.42 -3.73 -31.32
C SER A 68 -2.56 -2.69 -32.44
N ASP A 69 -2.89 -3.15 -33.63
CA ASP A 69 -3.27 -2.35 -34.80
C ASP A 69 -4.80 -2.36 -35.06
N SER A 70 -5.56 -3.03 -34.18
CA SER A 70 -7.01 -3.12 -34.29
C SER A 70 -7.67 -1.77 -34.00
N GLU A 71 -8.34 -1.18 -34.98
CA GLU A 71 -9.07 0.08 -34.87
C GLU A 71 -10.14 0.04 -33.77
N SER A 72 -10.85 -1.08 -33.64
CA SER A 72 -11.88 -1.24 -32.61
C SER A 72 -11.31 -1.22 -31.21
N LEU A 73 -10.14 -1.83 -31.00
CA LEU A 73 -9.42 -1.84 -29.72
C LEU A 73 -8.86 -0.44 -29.42
N ILE A 74 -8.26 0.21 -30.40
CA ILE A 74 -7.74 1.57 -30.29
C ILE A 74 -8.86 2.53 -29.83
N ASN A 75 -9.99 2.53 -30.53
CA ASN A 75 -11.13 3.40 -30.22
C ASN A 75 -11.70 3.13 -28.81
N ARG A 76 -11.75 1.85 -28.40
CA ARG A 76 -12.22 1.43 -27.09
C ARG A 76 -11.39 2.06 -25.96
N TYR A 77 -10.07 1.95 -26.03
CA TYR A 77 -9.18 2.46 -24.98
C TYR A 77 -8.94 3.96 -25.08
N ALA A 78 -8.95 4.57 -26.27
CA ALA A 78 -8.84 6.01 -26.44
C ALA A 78 -10.02 6.77 -25.80
N ASN A 79 -11.20 6.15 -25.73
CA ASN A 79 -12.38 6.72 -25.07
C ASN A 79 -12.48 6.36 -23.58
N ASN A 80 -11.53 5.60 -23.03
CA ASN A 80 -11.51 5.24 -21.62
C ASN A 80 -10.57 6.16 -20.84
N ARG A 81 -11.11 6.93 -19.90
CA ARG A 81 -10.36 7.93 -19.12
C ARG A 81 -9.25 7.36 -18.21
N PHE A 82 -9.24 6.06 -17.97
CA PHE A 82 -8.23 5.37 -17.15
C PHE A 82 -7.17 4.66 -17.99
N SER A 83 -7.23 4.87 -19.31
CA SER A 83 -6.30 4.29 -20.26
C SER A 83 -5.58 5.40 -21.02
N HIS A 84 -4.34 5.12 -21.40
CA HIS A 84 -3.55 6.00 -22.25
C HIS A 84 -3.18 5.28 -23.54
N VAL A 85 -3.34 5.94 -24.70
CA VAL A 85 -3.10 5.38 -26.02
C VAL A 85 -2.11 6.25 -26.77
N ASN A 86 -0.96 5.71 -27.11
CA ASN A 86 -0.01 6.30 -28.05
C ASN A 86 -0.07 5.56 -29.38
N LEU A 87 -0.16 6.31 -30.48
CA LEU A 87 -0.18 5.78 -31.84
C LEU A 87 1.13 6.04 -32.55
N LYS A 88 1.68 5.02 -33.18
CA LYS A 88 2.83 5.15 -34.07
C LYS A 88 2.73 4.13 -35.20
N ASP A 89 2.83 4.61 -36.45
CA ASP A 89 2.83 3.80 -37.67
C ASP A 89 1.62 2.82 -37.74
N GLY A 90 0.43 3.30 -37.32
CA GLY A 90 -0.81 2.50 -37.31
C GLY A 90 -0.93 1.53 -36.13
N VAL A 91 0.06 1.44 -35.27
CA VAL A 91 0.06 0.57 -34.08
C VAL A 91 -0.17 1.38 -32.81
N ALA A 92 -1.08 0.92 -31.98
CA ALA A 92 -1.35 1.49 -30.68
C ALA A 92 -0.54 0.81 -29.56
N TYR A 93 -0.03 1.63 -28.68
CA TYR A 93 0.63 1.27 -27.43
C TYR A 93 -0.26 1.76 -26.29
N ILE A 94 -0.95 0.82 -25.66
CA ILE A 94 -2.01 1.11 -24.69
C ILE A 94 -1.51 0.80 -23.29
N THR A 95 -1.58 1.76 -22.40
CA THR A 95 -1.36 1.58 -20.96
C THR A 95 -2.70 1.68 -20.25
N THR A 96 -3.07 0.64 -19.52
CA THR A 96 -4.31 0.57 -18.75
C THR A 96 -4.09 -0.25 -17.48
N ASN A 97 -5.14 -0.75 -16.83
CA ASN A 97 -5.06 -1.63 -15.68
C ASN A 97 -6.12 -2.74 -15.75
N LEU A 98 -5.92 -3.80 -14.96
CA LEU A 98 -6.81 -4.96 -15.01
C LEU A 98 -8.24 -4.64 -14.55
N ARG A 99 -8.46 -3.61 -13.73
CA ARG A 99 -9.80 -3.17 -13.33
C ARG A 99 -10.60 -2.71 -14.53
N VAL A 100 -9.99 -1.92 -15.42
CA VAL A 100 -10.64 -1.45 -16.66
C VAL A 100 -11.12 -2.63 -17.50
N LEU A 101 -10.27 -3.65 -17.68
CA LEU A 101 -10.63 -4.83 -18.46
C LEU A 101 -11.77 -5.62 -17.79
N ALA A 102 -11.68 -5.82 -16.48
CA ALA A 102 -12.68 -6.60 -15.74
C ALA A 102 -14.06 -5.92 -15.72
N GLU A 103 -14.13 -4.64 -15.35
CA GLU A 103 -15.39 -3.90 -15.24
C GLU A 103 -16.09 -3.67 -16.59
N ASN A 104 -15.31 -3.55 -17.66
CA ASN A 104 -15.86 -3.38 -19.01
C ASN A 104 -16.08 -4.71 -19.77
N LYS A 105 -15.75 -5.85 -19.15
CA LYS A 105 -15.81 -7.19 -19.78
C LYS A 105 -14.88 -7.32 -21.00
N TRP A 106 -13.69 -6.72 -20.90
CA TRP A 106 -12.65 -6.73 -21.96
C TRP A 106 -11.48 -7.66 -21.61
N LEU A 107 -11.68 -8.64 -20.75
CA LEU A 107 -10.61 -9.57 -20.34
C LEU A 107 -10.01 -10.36 -21.51
N ASP A 108 -10.77 -10.55 -22.60
CA ASP A 108 -10.26 -11.17 -23.83
C ASP A 108 -9.13 -10.36 -24.48
N ASP A 109 -9.05 -9.05 -24.20
CA ASP A 109 -7.98 -8.19 -24.71
C ASP A 109 -6.61 -8.51 -24.09
N LEU A 110 -6.57 -9.33 -23.02
CA LEU A 110 -5.32 -9.86 -22.46
C LEU A 110 -4.49 -10.67 -23.46
N GLN A 111 -5.08 -11.12 -24.57
CA GLN A 111 -4.34 -11.74 -25.69
C GLN A 111 -3.34 -10.77 -26.35
N PHE A 112 -3.53 -9.46 -26.21
CA PHE A 112 -2.65 -8.42 -26.76
C PHE A 112 -1.62 -7.91 -25.75
N VAL A 113 -1.54 -8.52 -24.55
CA VAL A 113 -0.58 -8.15 -23.51
C VAL A 113 0.85 -8.26 -24.02
N CYS A 114 1.62 -7.25 -23.75
CA CYS A 114 3.05 -7.24 -24.02
C CYS A 114 3.82 -6.65 -22.82
N ASP A 115 5.13 -6.80 -22.83
CA ASP A 115 5.99 -6.06 -21.90
C ASP A 115 5.98 -4.56 -22.23
N PRO A 116 6.23 -3.66 -21.25
CA PRO A 116 6.27 -2.23 -21.49
C PRO A 116 7.31 -1.89 -22.56
N LEU A 117 6.91 -1.10 -23.54
CA LEU A 117 7.73 -0.61 -24.64
C LEU A 117 7.90 0.92 -24.51
N PRO A 118 8.87 1.56 -25.19
CA PRO A 118 9.15 2.99 -25.01
C PRO A 118 7.99 3.94 -25.31
N LEU A 119 6.97 3.48 -26.02
CA LEU A 119 5.77 4.26 -26.34
C LEU A 119 4.62 4.02 -25.35
N HIS A 120 4.75 3.10 -24.42
CA HIS A 120 3.79 3.01 -23.31
C HIS A 120 4.05 4.09 -22.27
N GLU A 121 2.99 4.59 -21.66
CA GLU A 121 3.10 5.39 -20.46
C GLU A 121 3.37 4.48 -19.26
N LEU A 122 4.52 4.66 -18.61
CA LEU A 122 4.91 3.82 -17.48
C LEU A 122 4.14 4.21 -16.21
N ARG A 123 3.64 3.21 -15.50
CA ARG A 123 3.07 3.38 -14.15
C ARG A 123 4.04 2.81 -13.12
N ILE A 124 4.13 3.50 -11.99
CA ILE A 124 5.01 3.12 -10.89
C ILE A 124 4.14 2.84 -9.67
N THR A 125 4.37 1.71 -9.02
CA THR A 125 3.77 1.40 -7.71
C THR A 125 4.79 1.70 -6.63
N VAL A 126 4.39 2.48 -5.63
CA VAL A 126 5.22 2.81 -4.47
C VAL A 126 4.51 2.30 -3.22
N HIS A 127 5.21 1.52 -2.42
CA HIS A 127 4.78 1.11 -1.10
C HIS A 127 5.34 2.08 -0.06
N PHE A 128 4.46 2.73 0.68
CA PHE A 128 4.83 3.63 1.77
C PHE A 128 4.53 3.01 3.12
N THR A 129 5.46 3.12 4.04
CA THR A 129 5.23 2.93 5.47
C THR A 129 5.21 4.31 6.10
N THR A 130 4.04 4.77 6.55
CA THR A 130 3.87 6.13 7.04
C THR A 130 2.71 6.24 8.03
N GLN A 131 2.50 7.41 8.60
CA GLN A 131 1.43 7.68 9.54
C GLN A 131 0.05 7.67 8.86
N VAL A 132 -0.98 7.26 9.61
CA VAL A 132 -2.38 7.31 9.16
C VAL A 132 -2.80 8.71 8.71
N GLY A 133 -2.31 9.77 9.35
CA GLY A 133 -2.57 11.15 8.93
C GLY A 133 -2.08 11.43 7.51
N VAL A 134 -0.88 10.94 7.16
CA VAL A 134 -0.30 11.10 5.81
C VAL A 134 -1.07 10.29 4.77
N THR A 135 -1.50 9.05 5.09
CA THR A 135 -2.29 8.25 4.14
C THR A 135 -3.62 8.90 3.81
N ARG A 136 -4.24 9.65 4.77
CA ARG A 136 -5.47 10.40 4.50
C ARG A 136 -5.27 11.53 3.49
N GLU A 137 -4.10 12.15 3.47
CA GLU A 137 -3.77 13.15 2.46
C GLU A 137 -3.47 12.51 1.10
N PHE A 138 -2.78 11.36 1.05
CA PHE A 138 -2.61 10.61 -0.19
C PHE A 138 -3.96 10.24 -0.83
N ASN A 139 -4.94 9.83 -0.05
CA ASN A 139 -6.27 9.48 -0.54
C ASN A 139 -7.05 10.64 -1.19
N ARG A 140 -6.58 11.87 -1.05
CA ARG A 140 -7.14 13.05 -1.73
C ARG A 140 -6.64 13.22 -3.16
N HIS A 141 -5.54 12.59 -3.52
CA HIS A 141 -4.98 12.59 -4.87
C HIS A 141 -5.74 11.60 -5.77
N ARG A 142 -6.83 12.06 -6.37
CA ARG A 142 -7.80 11.25 -7.13
C ARG A 142 -7.22 10.56 -8.37
N ALA A 143 -6.06 10.99 -8.86
CA ALA A 143 -5.38 10.37 -9.99
C ALA A 143 -4.64 9.07 -9.62
N ASN A 144 -4.43 8.82 -8.32
CA ASN A 144 -3.69 7.66 -7.84
C ASN A 144 -4.63 6.51 -7.46
N SER A 145 -4.21 5.29 -7.77
CA SER A 145 -4.80 4.07 -7.21
C SER A 145 -4.19 3.80 -5.84
N MET A 146 -5.01 3.65 -4.81
CA MET A 146 -4.56 3.53 -3.43
C MET A 146 -4.99 2.19 -2.82
N ALA A 147 -4.03 1.51 -2.20
CA ALA A 147 -4.25 0.36 -1.34
C ALA A 147 -3.69 0.68 0.05
N GLU A 148 -4.53 0.75 1.06
CA GLU A 148 -4.15 1.08 2.43
C GLU A 148 -4.47 -0.08 3.36
N GLN A 149 -3.60 -0.35 4.34
CA GLN A 149 -3.87 -1.34 5.37
C GLN A 149 -5.14 -0.96 6.14
N SER A 150 -6.12 -1.85 6.16
CA SER A 150 -7.43 -1.57 6.75
C SER A 150 -7.37 -1.60 8.27
N THR A 151 -7.56 -0.46 8.90
CA THR A 151 -7.69 -0.34 10.36
C THR A 151 -9.01 -0.90 10.90
N ARG A 152 -9.98 -1.16 10.03
CA ARG A 152 -11.28 -1.78 10.39
C ARG A 152 -11.23 -3.31 10.34
N TYR A 153 -10.46 -3.87 9.41
CA TYR A 153 -10.31 -5.31 9.24
C TYR A 153 -9.24 -5.89 10.16
N CYS A 154 -8.10 -5.20 10.29
CA CYS A 154 -6.98 -5.64 11.08
C CYS A 154 -7.22 -5.34 12.57
N ASN A 155 -7.51 -6.38 13.35
CA ASN A 155 -7.55 -6.28 14.81
C ASN A 155 -6.15 -6.52 15.36
N TYR A 156 -5.47 -5.46 15.75
CA TYR A 156 -4.06 -5.47 16.17
C TYR A 156 -3.80 -6.17 17.50
N SER A 157 -4.84 -6.51 18.29
CA SER A 157 -4.67 -7.35 19.50
C SER A 157 -4.40 -8.81 19.17
N LYS A 158 -4.67 -9.26 17.94
CA LYS A 158 -4.49 -10.65 17.53
C LYS A 158 -3.10 -10.87 16.94
N GLU A 159 -2.43 -11.96 17.31
CA GLU A 159 -1.11 -12.34 16.81
C GLU A 159 -1.00 -12.36 15.28
N LYS A 160 -2.06 -12.80 14.58
CA LYS A 160 -2.08 -12.81 13.11
C LYS A 160 -1.92 -11.42 12.49
N PHE A 161 -2.19 -10.35 13.24
CA PHE A 161 -2.01 -8.96 12.85
C PHE A 161 -0.85 -8.27 13.58
N GLY A 162 -0.01 -9.04 14.28
CA GLY A 162 1.20 -8.56 14.93
C GLY A 162 1.14 -8.49 16.46
N GLY A 163 -0.06 -8.64 17.08
CA GLY A 163 -0.24 -8.61 18.53
C GLY A 163 -0.02 -7.25 19.20
N GLU A 164 0.34 -6.23 18.41
CA GLU A 164 0.63 -4.88 18.90
C GLU A 164 0.37 -3.82 17.83
N ILE A 165 0.20 -2.57 18.25
CA ILE A 165 0.11 -1.42 17.35
C ILE A 165 1.51 -0.97 16.97
N ALA A 166 1.75 -0.75 15.67
CA ALA A 166 2.93 -0.08 15.16
C ALA A 166 2.62 1.39 14.88
N VAL A 167 3.43 2.29 15.43
CA VAL A 167 3.30 3.75 15.28
C VAL A 167 4.51 4.27 14.52
N ASN A 168 4.26 5.09 13.52
CA ASN A 168 5.31 5.67 12.72
C ASN A 168 5.86 6.94 13.38
N LEU A 169 7.19 7.00 13.60
CA LEU A 169 7.85 8.15 14.22
C LEU A 169 7.91 9.32 13.24
N PRO A 170 7.32 10.49 13.56
CA PRO A 170 7.39 11.65 12.69
C PRO A 170 8.79 12.27 12.65
N ASP A 171 9.22 12.78 11.49
CA ASP A 171 10.54 13.37 11.30
C ASP A 171 10.79 14.56 12.24
N TRP A 172 9.76 15.38 12.51
CA TRP A 172 9.90 16.53 13.41
C TRP A 172 10.10 16.13 14.88
N VAL A 173 9.64 14.92 15.25
CA VAL A 173 9.82 14.36 16.60
C VAL A 173 11.15 13.61 16.69
N MET A 174 11.58 12.99 15.60
CA MET A 174 12.80 12.18 15.51
C MET A 174 14.05 12.97 15.92
N LYS A 175 14.11 14.25 15.57
CA LYS A 175 15.24 15.14 15.89
C LYS A 175 15.45 15.34 17.41
N GLU A 176 14.41 15.15 18.21
CA GLU A 176 14.44 15.29 19.66
C GLU A 176 14.57 13.92 20.38
N ALA A 177 14.36 12.82 19.65
CA ALA A 177 14.50 11.48 20.17
C ALA A 177 15.99 11.10 20.24
N ASN A 178 16.49 10.78 21.43
CA ASN A 178 17.85 10.26 21.63
C ASN A 178 17.98 8.78 21.21
N PHE A 179 17.19 8.34 20.23
CA PHE A 179 17.30 7.00 19.65
C PHE A 179 18.36 6.99 18.56
N SER A 180 19.27 6.01 18.62
CA SER A 180 20.26 5.85 17.54
C SER A 180 19.54 5.45 16.24
N GLU A 181 19.98 6.00 15.12
CA GLU A 181 19.49 5.66 13.76
C GLU A 181 19.59 4.16 13.40
N LYS A 182 20.19 3.35 14.29
CA LYS A 182 20.45 1.92 14.07
C LYS A 182 19.40 1.00 14.67
N GLU A 183 18.46 1.48 15.47
CA GLU A 183 17.38 0.66 16.03
C GLU A 183 16.11 0.84 15.20
N ASP A 184 15.89 -0.05 14.26
CA ASP A 184 14.71 -0.05 13.36
C ASP A 184 13.36 -0.23 14.10
N ALA A 185 13.39 -0.53 15.39
CA ALA A 185 12.21 -0.60 16.25
C ALA A 185 12.59 -0.51 17.73
N VAL A 186 11.95 0.39 18.47
CA VAL A 186 12.01 0.39 19.93
C VAL A 186 11.03 -0.68 20.42
N ASN A 187 11.52 -1.68 21.15
CA ASN A 187 10.67 -2.74 21.69
C ASN A 187 9.89 -2.26 22.93
N ALA A 188 8.84 -3.01 23.31
CA ALA A 188 7.96 -2.66 24.42
C ALA A 188 8.69 -2.51 25.78
N GLU A 189 9.73 -3.30 26.01
CA GLU A 189 10.51 -3.24 27.26
C GLU A 189 11.31 -1.94 27.34
N SER A 190 12.01 -1.56 26.27
CA SER A 190 12.74 -0.30 26.18
C SER A 190 11.82 0.90 26.32
N LEU A 191 10.62 0.86 25.73
CA LEU A 191 9.62 1.91 25.87
C LEU A 191 9.08 2.04 27.29
N THR A 192 8.82 0.91 27.96
CA THR A 192 8.34 0.91 29.35
C THR A 192 9.36 1.54 30.28
N LYS A 193 10.63 1.17 30.11
CA LYS A 193 11.73 1.77 30.90
C LYS A 193 11.84 3.26 30.64
N TYR A 194 11.85 3.67 29.36
CA TYR A 194 11.92 5.09 28.99
C TYR A 194 10.78 5.91 29.62
N CYS A 195 9.55 5.40 29.55
CA CYS A 195 8.39 6.07 30.16
C CYS A 195 8.52 6.21 31.68
N ALA A 196 9.01 5.18 32.37
CA ALA A 196 9.26 5.24 33.80
C ALA A 196 10.31 6.31 34.14
N ASP A 197 11.44 6.31 33.42
CA ASP A 197 12.53 7.28 33.62
C ASP A 197 12.03 8.73 33.42
N ILE A 198 11.16 8.99 32.42
CA ILE A 198 10.58 10.32 32.17
C ILE A 198 9.63 10.73 33.29
N ILE A 199 8.73 9.83 33.73
CA ILE A 199 7.77 10.15 34.81
C ILE A 199 8.50 10.44 36.12
N ASP A 200 9.56 9.70 36.43
CA ASP A 200 10.32 9.86 37.66
C ASP A 200 11.26 11.06 37.66
N SER A 201 11.75 11.49 36.50
CA SER A 201 12.81 12.48 36.38
C SER A 201 12.35 13.87 35.91
N LYS A 202 11.16 14.01 35.29
CA LYS A 202 10.68 15.24 34.68
C LYS A 202 9.26 15.61 35.08
N THR A 203 9.02 16.89 35.25
CA THR A 203 7.64 17.43 35.26
C THR A 203 7.11 17.52 33.83
N GLN A 204 5.77 17.53 33.64
CA GLN A 204 5.16 17.64 32.30
C GLN A 204 5.63 18.86 31.50
N GLU A 205 5.96 19.97 32.17
CA GLU A 205 6.48 21.19 31.53
C GLU A 205 7.89 20.97 30.92
N GLN A 206 8.59 19.94 31.35
CA GLN A 206 9.93 19.59 30.87
C GLN A 206 9.92 18.51 29.81
N TRP A 207 8.73 18.02 29.44
CA TRP A 207 8.62 16.99 28.41
C TRP A 207 8.93 17.55 27.02
N SER A 208 9.75 16.82 26.28
CA SER A 208 10.04 17.09 24.87
C SER A 208 8.82 16.78 23.99
N ALA A 209 8.86 17.23 22.74
CA ALA A 209 7.85 16.84 21.75
C ALA A 209 7.78 15.32 21.55
N PHE A 210 8.91 14.62 21.67
CA PHE A 210 8.94 13.15 21.64
C PHE A 210 8.21 12.53 22.84
N ASP A 211 8.45 13.03 24.06
CA ASP A 211 7.80 12.53 25.26
C ASP A 211 6.27 12.67 25.13
N LEU A 212 5.79 13.86 24.74
CA LEU A 212 4.38 14.14 24.54
C LEU A 212 3.76 13.24 23.46
N TRP A 213 4.45 13.10 22.33
CA TRP A 213 4.02 12.23 21.23
C TRP A 213 3.93 10.76 21.67
N LEU A 214 4.94 10.25 22.38
CA LEU A 214 5.00 8.89 22.88
C LEU A 214 3.83 8.60 23.85
N PHE A 215 3.65 9.45 24.86
CA PHE A 215 2.57 9.26 25.84
C PHE A 215 1.19 9.36 25.22
N ALA A 216 0.98 10.26 24.25
CA ALA A 216 -0.28 10.34 23.51
C ALA A 216 -0.58 9.04 22.74
N ASN A 217 0.42 8.46 22.06
CA ASN A 217 0.25 7.19 21.34
C ASN A 217 0.02 6.01 22.28
N LEU A 218 0.70 5.95 23.42
CA LEU A 218 0.45 4.92 24.45
C LEU A 218 -0.97 5.01 25.01
N ALA A 219 -1.47 6.23 25.26
CA ALA A 219 -2.85 6.42 25.70
C ALA A 219 -3.87 5.96 24.64
N CYS A 220 -3.59 6.23 23.37
CA CYS A 220 -4.42 5.74 22.26
C CYS A 220 -4.39 4.21 22.14
N GLU A 221 -3.22 3.59 22.29
CA GLU A 221 -3.09 2.13 22.27
C GLU A 221 -3.86 1.49 23.44
N PHE A 222 -3.70 2.01 24.64
CA PHE A 222 -4.43 1.55 25.82
C PHE A 222 -5.94 1.62 25.61
N SER A 223 -6.43 2.75 25.10
CA SER A 223 -7.84 2.94 24.80
C SER A 223 -8.34 1.96 23.73
N TYR A 224 -7.56 1.77 22.66
CA TYR A 224 -7.88 0.81 21.60
C TYR A 224 -7.97 -0.61 22.12
N MET A 225 -6.96 -1.06 22.88
CA MET A 225 -6.93 -2.42 23.42
C MET A 225 -8.10 -2.70 24.38
N ASN A 226 -8.52 -1.71 25.17
CA ASN A 226 -9.69 -1.84 26.04
C ASN A 226 -11.02 -1.90 25.29
N LEU A 227 -11.12 -1.25 24.10
CA LEU A 227 -12.33 -1.26 23.30
C LEU A 227 -12.55 -2.55 22.51
N ILE A 228 -11.49 -3.33 22.29
CA ILE A 228 -11.51 -4.55 21.47
C ILE A 228 -11.36 -5.84 22.29
N SER A 229 -11.10 -5.73 23.61
CA SER A 229 -11.07 -6.84 24.56
C SER A 229 -12.51 -7.20 24.98
#